data_c68e9dfe0aecfdb0505fb86e5cf60c49
#
_entry.id   c68e9dfe0aecfdb0505fb86e5cf60c49
#
_cell.length_a   1.000
_cell.length_b   1.000
_cell.length_c   1.000
_cell.angle_alpha   90.00
_cell.angle_beta   90.00
_cell.angle_gamma   90.00
#
_symmetry.space_group_name_H-M   'P 1'
#
loop_
_entity.id
_entity.type
_entity.pdbx_description
1 polymer ?
#
loop_
_entity_poly.entity_id
_entity_poly.type
_entity_poly.pdbx_seq_one_letter_code
_entity_poly.pdbx_strand_id
1 'polypeptide(L)'
;KKSEQDKQKAAHDLKEAEKLIHKVAISGNDLSRLKTQTNLLAWLTQDKAKKTKAPNGVELFTVSKEDYLDVINEFSDKTYTMNEALSLLKGPNFNEYEVDAEKSPLYPTENEIHYYKGNDKIVFVGMPLTNKYPQEVEAKDKWKVEGDSIKINVLDAMTKTNISTITLKLNNKDYQGGNQKSKYYVESVKYN
;
A
#
# COMPACT_ATOMS: atom_id res chain seq x y z
N LYS A 1 -12.48 -37.50 2.47
CA LYS A 1 -11.65 -36.45 3.11
C LYS A 1 -11.04 -35.55 2.03
N LYS A 2 -11.16 -34.24 2.22
CA LYS A 2 -10.46 -33.31 1.36
C LYS A 2 -8.97 -33.36 1.63
N SER A 3 -8.15 -33.32 0.58
CA SER A 3 -6.71 -33.24 0.70
C SER A 3 -6.30 -31.89 1.35
N GLU A 4 -5.08 -31.82 1.90
CA GLU A 4 -4.54 -30.55 2.40
C GLU A 4 -4.53 -29.46 1.29
N GLN A 5 -4.24 -29.86 0.06
CA GLN A 5 -4.25 -28.97 -1.09
C GLN A 5 -5.64 -28.41 -1.37
N ASP A 6 -6.69 -29.23 -1.26
CA ASP A 6 -8.07 -28.78 -1.44
C ASP A 6 -8.51 -27.85 -0.30
N LYS A 7 -8.10 -28.14 0.94
CA LYS A 7 -8.36 -27.28 2.10
C LYS A 7 -7.67 -25.91 1.94
N GLN A 8 -6.45 -25.89 1.45
CA GLN A 8 -5.71 -24.65 1.20
C GLN A 8 -6.38 -23.82 0.09
N LYS A 9 -6.78 -24.45 -1.01
CA LYS A 9 -7.56 -23.77 -2.06
C LYS A 9 -8.87 -23.21 -1.54
N ALA A 10 -9.56 -23.95 -0.65
CA ALA A 10 -10.82 -23.50 -0.06
C ALA A 10 -10.65 -22.28 0.87
N ALA A 11 -9.44 -22.06 1.43
CA ALA A 11 -9.15 -20.90 2.27
C ALA A 11 -8.92 -19.62 1.47
N HIS A 12 -8.67 -19.71 0.16
CA HIS A 12 -8.42 -18.56 -0.70
C HIS A 12 -9.71 -17.90 -1.17
N ASP A 13 -9.66 -16.59 -1.30
CA ASP A 13 -10.72 -15.76 -1.86
C ASP A 13 -10.13 -14.93 -3.00
N LEU A 14 -10.33 -15.40 -4.23
CA LEU A 14 -9.74 -14.77 -5.41
C LEU A 14 -10.33 -13.39 -5.70
N LYS A 15 -11.55 -13.10 -5.24
CA LYS A 15 -12.13 -11.75 -5.37
C LYS A 15 -11.42 -10.74 -4.48
N GLU A 16 -11.10 -11.13 -3.25
CA GLU A 16 -10.33 -10.26 -2.34
C GLU A 16 -8.89 -10.09 -2.84
N ALA A 17 -8.29 -11.16 -3.36
CA ALA A 17 -6.98 -11.09 -3.99
C ALA A 17 -6.99 -10.15 -5.20
N GLU A 18 -8.03 -10.20 -6.03
CA GLU A 18 -8.18 -9.35 -7.21
C GLU A 18 -8.27 -7.87 -6.84
N LYS A 19 -9.03 -7.53 -5.81
CA LYS A 19 -9.11 -6.14 -5.33
C LYS A 19 -7.74 -5.60 -4.92
N LEU A 20 -6.98 -6.40 -4.19
CA LEU A 20 -5.65 -6.01 -3.76
C LEU A 20 -4.68 -5.92 -4.94
N ILE A 21 -4.70 -6.90 -5.84
CA ILE A 21 -3.75 -6.95 -6.95
C ILE A 21 -3.93 -5.79 -7.93
N HIS A 22 -5.15 -5.36 -8.20
CA HIS A 22 -5.39 -4.20 -9.07
C HIS A 22 -4.80 -2.92 -8.50
N LYS A 23 -4.85 -2.74 -7.19
CA LYS A 23 -4.24 -1.59 -6.52
C LYS A 23 -2.70 -1.70 -6.52
N VAL A 24 -2.16 -2.86 -6.22
CA VAL A 24 -0.71 -3.10 -6.12
C VAL A 24 -0.05 -3.05 -7.49
N ALA A 25 -0.68 -3.58 -8.53
CA ALA A 25 -0.13 -3.57 -9.88
C ALA A 25 0.12 -2.15 -10.40
N ILE A 26 -0.71 -1.19 -10.01
CA ILE A 26 -0.54 0.22 -10.38
C ILE A 26 0.67 0.83 -9.69
N SER A 27 0.85 0.57 -8.40
CA SER A 27 1.97 1.11 -7.61
C SER A 27 3.22 0.24 -7.70
N GLY A 28 3.06 -1.06 -7.93
CA GLY A 28 4.16 -2.01 -8.05
C GLY A 28 4.99 -2.18 -6.78
N ASN A 29 4.43 -1.94 -5.59
CA ASN A 29 5.23 -1.76 -4.38
C ASN A 29 4.70 -2.53 -3.18
N ASP A 30 5.62 -2.93 -2.34
CA ASP A 30 5.36 -3.46 -1.01
C ASP A 30 5.64 -2.39 0.08
N LEU A 31 5.35 -2.70 1.34
CA LEU A 31 5.53 -1.77 2.45
C LEU A 31 6.98 -1.31 2.64
N SER A 32 7.96 -2.08 2.17
CA SER A 32 9.37 -1.70 2.29
C SER A 32 9.73 -0.44 1.50
N ARG A 33 8.90 -0.06 0.55
CA ARG A 33 9.10 1.10 -0.32
C ARG A 33 8.41 2.37 0.14
N LEU A 34 7.70 2.36 1.28
CA LEU A 34 7.07 3.56 1.83
C LEU A 34 8.04 4.73 2.00
N LYS A 35 9.28 4.44 2.37
CA LYS A 35 10.33 5.46 2.56
C LYS A 35 10.63 6.31 1.32
N THR A 36 10.32 5.80 0.14
CA THR A 36 10.73 6.42 -1.13
C THR A 36 9.57 6.65 -2.07
N GLN A 37 8.36 6.24 -1.70
CA GLN A 37 7.23 6.27 -2.63
C GLN A 37 5.95 6.80 -2.00
N THR A 38 5.67 8.08 -2.24
CA THR A 38 4.42 8.74 -1.82
C THR A 38 3.20 8.09 -2.49
N ASN A 39 3.35 7.51 -3.67
CA ASN A 39 2.25 6.83 -4.37
C ASN A 39 1.74 5.60 -3.60
N LEU A 40 2.65 4.83 -3.01
CA LEU A 40 2.25 3.70 -2.17
C LEU A 40 1.50 4.18 -0.94
N LEU A 41 2.01 5.23 -0.29
CA LEU A 41 1.34 5.84 0.87
C LEU A 41 -0.04 6.37 0.48
N ALA A 42 -0.15 7.07 -0.66
CA ALA A 42 -1.42 7.59 -1.16
C ALA A 42 -2.42 6.45 -1.41
N TRP A 43 -1.97 5.36 -2.01
CA TRP A 43 -2.83 4.20 -2.23
C TRP A 43 -3.31 3.59 -0.91
N LEU A 44 -2.39 3.36 0.02
CA LEU A 44 -2.73 2.73 1.30
C LEU A 44 -3.73 3.56 2.12
N THR A 45 -3.61 4.89 2.07
CA THR A 45 -4.41 5.80 2.90
C THR A 45 -5.55 6.48 2.16
N GLN A 46 -5.80 6.15 0.89
CA GLN A 46 -6.74 6.87 0.01
C GLN A 46 -8.13 7.09 0.62
N ASP A 47 -8.66 6.11 1.36
CA ASP A 47 -9.99 6.17 1.95
C ASP A 47 -10.03 6.95 3.28
N LYS A 48 -8.87 7.22 3.86
CA LYS A 48 -8.71 7.89 5.16
C LYS A 48 -8.13 9.30 5.03
N ALA A 49 -7.43 9.58 3.95
CA ALA A 49 -6.76 10.86 3.75
C ALA A 49 -7.73 11.97 3.36
N LYS A 50 -7.58 13.13 3.97
CA LYS A 50 -8.25 14.35 3.55
C LYS A 50 -7.47 14.97 2.39
N LYS A 51 -8.14 15.30 1.30
CA LYS A 51 -7.55 15.94 0.13
C LYS A 51 -7.75 17.44 0.21
N THR A 52 -6.65 18.20 0.06
CA THR A 52 -6.64 19.64 0.01
C THR A 52 -5.70 20.11 -1.09
N LYS A 53 -5.69 21.41 -1.38
CA LYS A 53 -4.76 21.99 -2.36
C LYS A 53 -3.80 22.93 -1.65
N ALA A 54 -2.51 22.83 -1.98
CA ALA A 54 -1.52 23.83 -1.62
C ALA A 54 -1.79 25.15 -2.37
N PRO A 55 -1.22 26.29 -1.93
CA PRO A 55 -1.38 27.56 -2.64
C PRO A 55 -0.96 27.53 -4.10
N ASN A 56 -0.04 26.67 -4.48
CA ASN A 56 0.40 26.47 -5.87
C ASN A 56 -0.52 25.55 -6.68
N GLY A 57 -1.65 25.08 -6.10
CA GLY A 57 -2.61 24.22 -6.78
C GLY A 57 -2.30 22.73 -6.71
N VAL A 58 -1.19 22.33 -6.11
CA VAL A 58 -0.83 20.91 -5.94
C VAL A 58 -1.74 20.27 -4.92
N GLU A 59 -2.26 19.07 -5.24
CA GLU A 59 -3.11 18.31 -4.34
C GLU A 59 -2.30 17.71 -3.19
N LEU A 60 -2.76 17.97 -1.96
CA LEU A 60 -2.15 17.43 -0.74
C LEU A 60 -3.07 16.40 -0.11
N PHE A 61 -2.47 15.34 0.38
CA PHE A 61 -3.13 14.33 1.20
C PHE A 61 -2.70 14.51 2.65
N THR A 62 -3.67 14.52 3.55
CA THR A 62 -3.43 14.62 5.00
C THR A 62 -4.10 13.45 5.68
N VAL A 63 -3.35 12.70 6.47
CA VAL A 63 -3.86 11.56 7.24
C VAL A 63 -3.37 11.67 8.68
N SER A 64 -4.22 11.30 9.64
CA SER A 64 -3.79 11.21 11.05
C SER A 64 -2.86 10.03 11.24
N LYS A 65 -1.96 10.12 12.24
CA LYS A 65 -1.07 8.99 12.55
C LYS A 65 -1.85 7.75 12.96
N GLU A 66 -3.01 7.92 13.61
CA GLU A 66 -3.88 6.82 14.03
C GLU A 66 -4.47 6.11 12.81
N ASP A 67 -5.01 6.86 11.85
CA ASP A 67 -5.53 6.29 10.61
C ASP A 67 -4.43 5.62 9.79
N TYR A 68 -3.24 6.22 9.75
CA TYR A 68 -2.08 5.63 9.12
C TYR A 68 -1.71 4.28 9.77
N LEU A 69 -1.66 4.24 11.11
CA LEU A 69 -1.36 2.99 11.84
C LEU A 69 -2.39 1.90 11.53
N ASP A 70 -3.67 2.25 11.53
CA ASP A 70 -4.74 1.30 11.21
C ASP A 70 -4.59 0.72 9.82
N VAL A 71 -4.26 1.55 8.82
CA VAL A 71 -4.05 1.12 7.44
C VAL A 71 -2.82 0.21 7.32
N ILE A 72 -1.71 0.57 7.95
CA ILE A 72 -0.50 -0.26 7.94
C ILE A 72 -0.79 -1.63 8.56
N ASN A 73 -1.53 -1.65 9.66
CA ASN A 73 -1.90 -2.91 10.33
C ASN A 73 -2.91 -3.73 9.53
N GLU A 74 -3.76 -3.09 8.74
CA GLU A 74 -4.68 -3.80 7.86
C GLU A 74 -3.94 -4.61 6.78
N PHE A 75 -2.95 -3.99 6.13
CA PHE A 75 -2.29 -4.56 4.95
C PHE A 75 -0.96 -5.27 5.22
N SER A 76 -0.52 -5.35 6.47
CA SER A 76 0.74 -6.02 6.81
C SER A 76 0.52 -7.42 7.40
N ASP A 77 1.58 -8.21 7.40
CA ASP A 77 1.61 -9.55 7.97
C ASP A 77 1.82 -9.57 9.49
N LYS A 78 2.20 -8.43 10.06
CA LYS A 78 2.42 -8.27 11.50
C LYS A 78 1.66 -7.07 12.05
N THR A 79 1.56 -6.97 13.36
CA THR A 79 0.99 -5.81 14.02
C THR A 79 2.11 -4.84 14.40
N TYR A 80 2.03 -3.63 13.85
CA TYR A 80 2.98 -2.55 14.12
C TYR A 80 2.53 -1.70 15.29
N THR A 81 3.48 -1.29 16.13
CA THR A 81 3.26 -0.19 17.08
C THR A 81 3.30 1.13 16.33
N MET A 82 2.84 2.22 16.97
CA MET A 82 2.90 3.56 16.37
C MET A 82 4.34 3.94 15.97
N ASN A 83 5.30 3.73 16.86
CA ASN A 83 6.70 4.06 16.58
C ASN A 83 7.26 3.24 15.41
N GLU A 84 6.93 1.96 15.34
CA GLU A 84 7.33 1.11 14.23
C GLU A 84 6.72 1.59 12.92
N ALA A 85 5.42 1.90 12.92
CA ALA A 85 4.72 2.38 11.72
C ALA A 85 5.29 3.73 11.22
N LEU A 86 5.53 4.67 12.12
CA LEU A 86 6.15 5.95 11.76
C LEU A 86 7.58 5.77 11.24
N SER A 87 8.31 4.79 11.77
CA SER A 87 9.66 4.47 11.29
C SER A 87 9.68 3.99 9.84
N LEU A 88 8.60 3.39 9.35
CA LEU A 88 8.49 3.02 7.93
C LEU A 88 8.56 4.22 7.00
N LEU A 89 8.17 5.40 7.46
CA LEU A 89 8.18 6.63 6.66
C LEU A 89 9.56 7.28 6.60
N LYS A 90 10.42 7.00 7.58
CA LYS A 90 11.73 7.65 7.69
C LYS A 90 12.65 7.25 6.55
N GLY A 91 13.06 8.24 5.79
CA GLY A 91 13.93 8.08 4.64
C GLY A 91 14.48 9.43 4.21
N PRO A 92 15.16 9.54 3.06
CA PRO A 92 15.82 10.78 2.66
C PRO A 92 14.86 11.96 2.45
N ASN A 93 13.61 11.70 2.15
CA ASN A 93 12.60 12.73 1.88
C ASN A 93 11.58 12.91 3.01
N PHE A 94 11.89 12.39 4.18
CA PHE A 94 11.04 12.51 5.36
C PHE A 94 11.48 13.70 6.22
N ASN A 95 10.52 14.56 6.58
CA ASN A 95 10.78 15.74 7.42
C ASN A 95 9.79 15.78 8.58
N GLU A 96 10.30 16.03 9.78
CA GLU A 96 9.49 16.21 10.99
C GLU A 96 9.43 17.68 11.38
N TYR A 97 8.25 18.14 11.79
CA TYR A 97 8.02 19.50 12.27
C TYR A 97 7.29 19.45 13.62
N GLU A 98 7.65 20.38 14.52
CA GLU A 98 7.05 20.45 15.85
C GLU A 98 5.70 21.17 15.87
N VAL A 99 5.36 21.85 14.79
CA VAL A 99 4.14 22.65 14.66
C VAL A 99 2.97 21.81 14.14
N ASP A 100 1.76 22.39 14.16
CA ASP A 100 0.60 21.84 13.50
C ASP A 100 0.74 22.00 11.97
N ALA A 101 0.16 21.07 11.22
CA ALA A 101 0.23 21.10 9.75
C ALA A 101 -0.26 22.41 9.17
N GLU A 102 -1.35 22.96 9.71
CA GLU A 102 -1.97 24.21 9.21
C GLU A 102 -1.15 25.44 9.52
N LYS A 103 -0.23 25.37 10.49
CA LYS A 103 0.64 26.47 10.90
C LYS A 103 1.99 26.47 10.21
N SER A 104 2.31 25.43 9.46
CA SER A 104 3.57 25.36 8.73
C SER A 104 3.51 26.21 7.47
N PRO A 105 4.52 27.09 7.22
CA PRO A 105 4.64 27.79 5.95
C PRO A 105 5.16 26.90 4.82
N LEU A 106 5.62 25.68 5.15
CA LEU A 106 6.21 24.75 4.19
C LEU A 106 5.20 23.67 3.81
N TYR A 107 5.14 23.37 2.54
CA TYR A 107 4.33 22.28 2.00
C TYR A 107 5.25 21.21 1.43
N PRO A 108 4.88 19.91 1.54
CA PRO A 108 5.69 18.88 0.89
C PRO A 108 5.71 19.07 -0.62
N THR A 109 6.87 18.87 -1.21
CA THR A 109 7.01 18.73 -2.65
C THR A 109 6.74 17.30 -3.06
N GLU A 110 6.69 17.06 -4.37
CA GLU A 110 6.61 15.69 -4.92
C GLU A 110 7.69 14.82 -4.28
N ASN A 111 7.36 13.65 -3.82
CA ASN A 111 8.22 12.69 -3.13
C ASN A 111 8.58 13.00 -1.67
N GLU A 112 8.18 14.15 -1.13
CA GLU A 112 8.39 14.43 0.30
C GLU A 112 7.22 13.95 1.14
N ILE A 113 7.55 13.52 2.38
CA ILE A 113 6.58 13.19 3.42
C ILE A 113 6.88 14.08 4.60
N HIS A 114 5.89 14.85 5.03
CA HIS A 114 5.99 15.71 6.21
C HIS A 114 5.18 15.12 7.35
N TYR A 115 5.79 15.01 8.54
CA TYR A 115 5.10 14.64 9.77
C TYR A 115 5.09 15.83 10.72
N TYR A 116 3.89 16.23 11.13
CA TYR A 116 3.68 17.38 12.01
C TYR A 116 3.30 16.88 13.40
N LYS A 117 4.23 17.01 14.36
CA LYS A 117 4.04 16.53 15.73
C LYS A 117 3.01 17.36 16.49
N GLY A 118 2.81 18.62 16.12
CA GLY A 118 1.86 19.50 16.78
C GLY A 118 0.44 18.95 16.80
N ASN A 119 -0.01 18.35 15.70
CA ASN A 119 -1.35 17.76 15.59
C ASN A 119 -1.34 16.34 15.03
N ASP A 120 -0.20 15.66 15.05
CA ASP A 120 -0.06 14.25 14.65
C ASP A 120 -0.58 13.95 13.24
N LYS A 121 -0.24 14.83 12.29
CA LYS A 121 -0.65 14.69 10.88
C LYS A 121 0.52 14.34 9.99
N ILE A 122 0.25 13.47 9.03
CA ILE A 122 1.17 13.13 7.95
C ILE A 122 0.63 13.77 6.69
N VAL A 123 1.46 14.57 6.00
CA VAL A 123 1.08 15.30 4.78
C VAL A 123 2.05 14.94 3.67
N PHE A 124 1.50 14.65 2.50
CA PHE A 124 2.29 14.32 1.31
C PHE A 124 1.55 14.74 0.05
N VAL A 125 2.27 14.82 -1.07
CA VAL A 125 1.66 15.17 -2.36
C VAL A 125 0.95 13.94 -2.93
N GLY A 126 -0.33 14.11 -3.25
CA GLY A 126 -1.11 13.07 -3.92
C GLY A 126 -0.81 13.06 -5.41
N MET A 127 -0.31 11.95 -5.91
CA MET A 127 -0.18 11.73 -7.35
C MET A 127 -1.35 10.91 -7.85
N PRO A 128 -1.90 11.21 -9.03
CA PRO A 128 -2.90 10.33 -9.63
C PRO A 128 -2.31 8.92 -9.79
N LEU A 129 -3.04 7.92 -9.31
CA LEU A 129 -2.64 6.52 -9.50
C LEU A 129 -2.97 6.10 -10.94
N THR A 130 -2.28 6.71 -11.89
CA THR A 130 -2.42 6.38 -13.31
C THR A 130 -1.17 5.64 -13.78
N ASN A 131 -1.37 4.58 -14.53
CA ASN A 131 -0.28 3.92 -15.20
C ASN A 131 0.21 4.78 -16.36
N LYS A 132 1.47 5.18 -16.28
CA LYS A 132 2.14 5.85 -17.40
C LYS A 132 2.35 4.90 -18.57
N TYR A 133 2.50 3.62 -18.27
CA TYR A 133 2.66 2.54 -19.25
C TYR A 133 1.52 1.54 -19.07
N PRO A 134 0.87 1.10 -20.14
CA PRO A 134 -0.22 0.15 -20.01
C PRO A 134 0.29 -1.19 -19.50
N GLN A 135 -0.20 -1.57 -18.32
CA GLN A 135 0.07 -2.86 -17.73
C GLN A 135 -1.25 -3.60 -17.54
N GLU A 136 -1.21 -4.90 -17.60
CA GLU A 136 -2.37 -5.73 -17.30
C GLU A 136 -2.01 -6.86 -16.33
N VAL A 137 -2.95 -7.21 -15.50
CA VAL A 137 -2.84 -8.39 -14.64
C VAL A 137 -3.28 -9.60 -15.45
N GLU A 138 -2.51 -10.68 -15.42
CA GLU A 138 -2.91 -11.91 -16.10
C GLU A 138 -4.27 -12.42 -15.60
N ALA A 139 -4.98 -13.15 -16.45
CA ALA A 139 -6.30 -13.68 -16.13
C ALA A 139 -6.25 -14.61 -14.89
N LYS A 140 -7.31 -14.60 -14.08
CA LYS A 140 -7.37 -15.37 -12.82
C LYS A 140 -7.12 -16.87 -13.00
N ASP A 141 -7.51 -17.44 -14.14
CA ASP A 141 -7.30 -18.85 -14.44
C ASP A 141 -5.82 -19.22 -14.61
N LYS A 142 -4.96 -18.21 -14.78
CA LYS A 142 -3.51 -18.39 -14.87
C LYS A 142 -2.78 -18.12 -13.55
N TRP A 143 -3.49 -17.63 -12.54
CA TRP A 143 -2.89 -17.41 -11.24
C TRP A 143 -2.50 -18.73 -10.60
N LYS A 144 -1.33 -18.77 -9.99
CA LYS A 144 -0.82 -19.98 -9.34
C LYS A 144 -1.06 -19.93 -7.85
N VAL A 145 -1.95 -20.81 -7.38
CA VAL A 145 -2.22 -20.99 -5.95
C VAL A 145 -1.30 -22.08 -5.43
N GLU A 146 -0.41 -21.73 -4.53
CA GLU A 146 0.55 -22.65 -3.89
C GLU A 146 0.49 -22.45 -2.37
N GLY A 147 -0.10 -23.43 -1.66
CA GLY A 147 -0.27 -23.32 -0.22
C GLY A 147 -1.10 -22.10 0.16
N ASP A 148 -0.54 -21.22 0.99
CA ASP A 148 -1.17 -19.97 1.41
C ASP A 148 -0.83 -18.78 0.51
N SER A 149 -0.16 -19.01 -0.60
CA SER A 149 0.31 -17.98 -1.53
C SER A 149 -0.42 -18.04 -2.87
N ILE A 150 -0.53 -16.87 -3.50
CA ILE A 150 -0.99 -16.74 -4.89
C ILE A 150 0.07 -15.94 -5.65
N LYS A 151 0.59 -16.52 -6.73
CA LYS A 151 1.53 -15.84 -7.64
C LYS A 151 0.79 -15.33 -8.86
N ILE A 152 0.97 -14.05 -9.15
CA ILE A 152 0.23 -13.34 -10.18
C ILE A 152 1.22 -12.55 -11.03
N ASN A 153 1.19 -12.75 -12.35
CA ASN A 153 2.05 -12.01 -13.25
C ASN A 153 1.37 -10.72 -13.70
N VAL A 154 2.16 -9.65 -13.77
CA VAL A 154 1.78 -8.38 -14.36
C VAL A 154 2.48 -8.28 -15.70
N LEU A 155 1.71 -8.04 -16.76
CA LEU A 155 2.19 -8.06 -18.13
C LEU A 155 2.19 -6.66 -18.72
N ASP A 156 3.08 -6.43 -19.67
CA ASP A 156 2.95 -5.32 -20.60
C ASP A 156 1.69 -5.56 -21.44
N ALA A 157 0.76 -4.59 -21.47
CA ALA A 157 -0.51 -4.75 -22.15
C ALA A 157 -0.36 -4.87 -23.69
N MET A 158 0.71 -4.33 -24.25
CA MET A 158 0.96 -4.35 -25.69
C MET A 158 1.73 -5.59 -26.12
N THR A 159 2.83 -5.88 -25.46
CA THR A 159 3.73 -7.00 -25.86
C THR A 159 3.38 -8.32 -25.17
N LYS A 160 2.57 -8.27 -24.12
CA LYS A 160 2.22 -9.43 -23.27
C LYS A 160 3.43 -10.07 -22.57
N THR A 161 4.53 -9.36 -22.51
CA THR A 161 5.71 -9.82 -21.76
C THR A 161 5.50 -9.63 -20.27
N ASN A 162 6.04 -10.54 -19.47
CA ASN A 162 5.95 -10.48 -18.01
C ASN A 162 6.88 -9.39 -17.47
N ILE A 163 6.29 -8.36 -16.86
CA ILE A 163 7.03 -7.25 -16.23
C ILE A 163 7.42 -7.62 -14.80
N SER A 164 6.50 -8.18 -14.04
CA SER A 164 6.72 -8.51 -12.63
C SER A 164 5.85 -9.68 -12.21
N THR A 165 6.25 -10.30 -11.11
CA THR A 165 5.46 -11.31 -10.43
C THR A 165 5.18 -10.84 -9.00
N ILE A 166 3.90 -10.74 -8.67
CA ILE A 166 3.44 -10.34 -7.34
C ILE A 166 3.02 -11.60 -6.61
N THR A 167 3.53 -11.78 -5.40
CA THR A 167 3.13 -12.86 -4.52
C THR A 167 2.28 -12.30 -3.39
N LEU A 168 1.03 -12.73 -3.35
CA LEU A 168 0.11 -12.46 -2.23
C LEU A 168 0.13 -13.67 -1.29
N LYS A 169 -0.03 -13.40 -0.01
CA LYS A 169 -0.10 -14.46 1.00
C LYS A 169 -1.29 -14.23 1.92
N LEU A 170 -1.93 -15.32 2.36
CA LEU A 170 -3.03 -15.24 3.32
C LEU A 170 -2.56 -14.56 4.60
N ASN A 171 -3.33 -13.60 5.05
CA ASN A 171 -3.03 -12.86 6.26
C ASN A 171 -3.71 -13.52 7.47
N ASN A 172 -2.95 -14.31 8.19
CA ASN A 172 -3.45 -15.12 9.31
C ASN A 172 -3.21 -14.49 10.68
N LYS A 173 -2.69 -13.26 10.74
CA LYS A 173 -2.46 -12.60 12.02
C LYS A 173 -3.76 -12.27 12.73
N ASP A 174 -3.74 -12.29 14.04
CA ASP A 174 -4.80 -11.74 14.86
C ASP A 174 -4.58 -10.24 15.04
N TYR A 175 -5.51 -9.44 14.54
CA TYR A 175 -5.45 -8.00 14.65
C TYR A 175 -6.63 -7.47 15.48
N GLN A 176 -6.31 -6.79 16.57
CA GLN A 176 -7.29 -6.20 17.49
C GLN A 176 -7.27 -4.68 17.39
N GLY A 177 -7.32 -4.16 16.19
CA GLY A 177 -7.39 -2.72 15.94
C GLY A 177 -8.79 -2.28 15.54
N GLY A 178 -8.95 -0.99 15.21
CA GLY A 178 -10.20 -0.40 14.76
C GLY A 178 -10.69 -0.92 13.42
N ASN A 179 -9.80 -1.44 12.57
CA ASN A 179 -10.10 -1.98 11.25
C ASN A 179 -9.80 -3.47 11.18
N GLN A 180 -10.52 -4.16 10.31
CA GLN A 180 -10.23 -5.56 10.03
C GLN A 180 -8.95 -5.66 9.20
N LYS A 181 -8.18 -6.72 9.44
CA LYS A 181 -7.03 -7.05 8.59
C LYS A 181 -7.50 -7.39 7.19
N SER A 182 -6.68 -7.07 6.19
CA SER A 182 -6.89 -7.55 4.83
C SER A 182 -6.74 -9.08 4.78
N LYS A 183 -7.52 -9.72 3.91
CA LYS A 183 -7.44 -11.17 3.67
C LYS A 183 -6.04 -11.59 3.21
N TYR A 184 -5.38 -10.72 2.47
CA TYR A 184 -4.05 -10.95 1.92
C TYR A 184 -3.11 -9.79 2.24
N TYR A 185 -1.82 -10.08 2.25
CA TYR A 185 -0.77 -9.07 2.21
C TYR A 185 0.16 -9.35 1.03
N VAL A 186 0.91 -8.33 0.61
CA VAL A 186 1.90 -8.47 -0.46
C VAL A 186 3.20 -8.98 0.15
N GLU A 187 3.53 -10.23 -0.13
CA GLU A 187 4.78 -10.84 0.33
C GLU A 187 5.97 -10.34 -0.47
N SER A 188 5.83 -10.25 -1.78
CA SER A 188 6.90 -9.79 -2.65
C SER A 188 6.40 -9.28 -3.99
N VAL A 189 7.18 -8.39 -4.59
CA VAL A 189 7.04 -7.96 -5.97
C VAL A 189 8.41 -8.14 -6.63
N LYS A 190 8.49 -9.06 -7.59
CA LYS A 190 9.75 -9.34 -8.31
C LYS A 190 9.64 -8.84 -9.74
N TYR A 191 10.54 -7.95 -10.12
CA TYR A 191 10.65 -7.45 -11.48
C TYR A 191 11.56 -8.34 -12.32
N ASN A 192 11.18 -8.53 -13.55
CA ASN A 192 11.97 -9.29 -14.53
C ASN A 192 12.96 -8.40 -15.27
#